data_c7a937feb10251bc50c1060ae21597d2
#
_entry.id   c7a937feb10251bc50c1060ae21597d2
#
_cell.length_a   1.000
_cell.length_b   1.000
_cell.length_c   1.000
_cell.angle_alpha   90.00
_cell.angle_beta   90.00
_cell.angle_gamma   90.00
#
_symmetry.space_group_name_H-M   'P 1'
#
loop_
_entity.id
_entity.type
_entity.pdbx_description
1 polymer ?
#
loop_
_entity_poly.entity_id
_entity_poly.type
_entity_poly.pdbx_seq_one_letter_code
_entity_poly.pdbx_strand_id
1 'polypeptide(L)'
;MADFKPLRVAVVGCGNISGAYGSSLKTKPDVVQIMGAFDVLTDQAKAFANNYGGRVYEKLENVMADPEVELVINLTSHHAHAEVSSMALIAGKHVHSEKPLSTKREDGKKLLELAEKNKVRLSCSPFTFLGESQQTVRKVIHDGVIG
;
A
#
# COMPACT_ATOMS: atom_id res chain seq x y z
N MET A 1 -28.23 0.06 2.99
CA MET A 1 -26.85 0.20 2.54
C MET A 1 -26.03 -0.73 3.41
N ALA A 2 -25.11 -1.51 2.84
CA ALA A 2 -24.21 -2.33 3.67
C ALA A 2 -23.42 -1.39 4.59
N ASP A 3 -23.32 -1.75 5.85
CA ASP A 3 -22.59 -1.00 6.88
C ASP A 3 -21.10 -1.15 6.58
N PHE A 4 -20.58 -0.26 5.72
CA PHE A 4 -19.20 -0.30 5.27
C PHE A 4 -18.31 0.27 6.36
N LYS A 5 -17.41 -0.56 6.90
CA LYS A 5 -16.40 -0.11 7.86
C LYS A 5 -15.16 0.35 7.11
N PRO A 6 -14.57 1.50 7.48
CA PRO A 6 -13.32 1.95 6.90
C PRO A 6 -12.22 0.91 7.04
N LEU A 7 -11.45 0.68 5.98
CA LEU A 7 -10.31 -0.22 5.98
C LEU A 7 -9.18 0.38 6.83
N ARG A 8 -8.70 -0.36 7.82
CA ARG A 8 -7.69 0.09 8.78
C ARG A 8 -6.29 -0.15 8.21
N VAL A 9 -5.55 0.93 7.94
CA VAL A 9 -4.29 0.88 7.22
C VAL A 9 -3.11 1.36 8.06
N ALA A 10 -1.95 0.75 7.87
CA ALA A 10 -0.67 1.28 8.34
C ALA A 10 0.24 1.62 7.15
N VAL A 11 0.94 2.74 7.24
CA VAL A 11 1.92 3.15 6.24
C VAL A 11 3.32 2.74 6.68
N VAL A 12 4.03 2.04 5.80
CA VAL A 12 5.41 1.60 6.02
C VAL A 12 6.30 2.26 4.97
N GLY A 13 7.23 3.10 5.44
CA GLY A 13 8.02 4.01 4.63
C GLY A 13 7.35 5.39 4.53
N CYS A 14 7.96 6.37 5.20
CA CYS A 14 7.43 7.74 5.31
C CYS A 14 8.32 8.75 4.56
N GLY A 15 8.92 8.33 3.44
CA GLY A 15 9.73 9.16 2.55
C GLY A 15 8.89 10.09 1.66
N ASN A 16 9.52 10.58 0.58
CA ASN A 16 8.95 11.64 -0.28
C ASN A 16 7.52 11.38 -0.77
N ILE A 17 7.19 10.13 -1.16
CA ILE A 17 5.87 9.82 -1.73
C ILE A 17 4.78 9.72 -0.66
N SER A 18 5.16 9.49 0.60
CA SER A 18 4.19 9.26 1.69
C SER A 18 3.25 10.43 1.91
N GLY A 19 3.72 11.65 1.67
CA GLY A 19 2.89 12.86 1.77
C GLY A 19 1.70 12.86 0.81
N ALA A 20 1.89 12.41 -0.43
CA ALA A 20 0.82 12.30 -1.41
C ALA A 20 -0.21 11.24 -0.99
N TYR A 21 0.27 10.09 -0.49
CA TYR A 21 -0.60 9.04 0.05
C TYR A 21 -1.36 9.52 1.29
N GLY A 22 -0.67 10.09 2.28
CA GLY A 22 -1.29 10.60 3.51
C GLY A 22 -2.37 11.64 3.23
N SER A 23 -2.09 12.57 2.32
CA SER A 23 -3.08 13.58 1.89
C SER A 23 -4.30 12.95 1.24
N SER A 24 -4.11 11.98 0.35
CA SER A 24 -5.21 11.27 -0.31
C SER A 24 -6.05 10.46 0.68
N LEU A 25 -5.40 9.69 1.56
CA LEU A 25 -6.08 8.86 2.57
C LEU A 25 -6.91 9.72 3.53
N LYS A 26 -6.38 10.86 3.97
CA LYS A 26 -7.06 11.79 4.89
C LYS A 26 -8.36 12.37 4.31
N THR A 27 -8.49 12.43 2.98
CA THR A 27 -9.72 12.93 2.33
C THR A 27 -10.83 11.89 2.25
N LYS A 28 -10.60 10.65 2.67
CA LYS A 28 -11.52 9.51 2.53
C LYS A 28 -11.74 8.76 3.84
N PRO A 29 -12.10 9.46 4.95
CA PRO A 29 -12.22 8.83 6.27
C PRO A 29 -13.31 7.74 6.32
N ASP A 30 -14.32 7.83 5.45
CA ASP A 30 -15.37 6.82 5.34
C ASP A 30 -14.90 5.53 4.68
N VAL A 31 -13.76 5.57 3.97
CA VAL A 31 -13.21 4.41 3.24
C VAL A 31 -11.99 3.84 3.95
N VAL A 32 -11.16 4.71 4.55
CA VAL A 32 -9.85 4.33 5.10
C VAL A 32 -9.61 5.03 6.44
N GLN A 33 -9.11 4.27 7.41
CA GLN A 33 -8.64 4.78 8.69
C GLN A 33 -7.14 4.52 8.84
N ILE A 34 -6.36 5.59 9.02
CA ILE A 34 -4.92 5.48 9.26
C ILE A 34 -4.70 5.07 10.72
N MET A 35 -4.18 3.85 10.93
CA MET A 35 -3.88 3.32 12.26
C MET A 35 -2.50 3.80 12.75
N GLY A 36 -1.56 3.97 11.83
CA GLY A 36 -0.23 4.46 12.16
C GLY A 36 0.75 4.37 11.01
N ALA A 37 2.00 4.71 11.34
CA ALA A 37 3.10 4.69 10.39
C ALA A 37 4.39 4.14 11.03
N PHE A 38 5.21 3.53 10.20
CA PHE A 38 6.56 3.08 10.51
C PHE A 38 7.56 3.56 9.46
N ASP A 39 8.70 3.99 9.92
CA ASP A 39 9.90 4.24 9.09
C ASP A 39 11.13 3.88 9.91
N VAL A 40 12.20 3.45 9.25
CA VAL A 40 13.51 3.21 9.87
C VAL A 40 14.10 4.50 10.46
N LEU A 41 13.72 5.64 9.91
CA LEU A 41 13.96 6.96 10.46
C LEU A 41 12.73 7.40 11.24
N THR A 42 12.73 7.16 12.54
CA THR A 42 11.56 7.41 13.42
C THR A 42 10.99 8.81 13.27
N ASP A 43 11.81 9.82 13.00
CA ASP A 43 11.33 11.20 12.82
C ASP A 43 10.46 11.37 11.57
N GLN A 44 10.67 10.57 10.52
CA GLN A 44 9.78 10.54 9.36
C GLN A 44 8.42 9.94 9.70
N ALA A 45 8.39 8.86 10.47
CA ALA A 45 7.13 8.26 10.95
C ALA A 45 6.37 9.23 11.86
N LYS A 46 7.07 9.95 12.76
CA LYS A 46 6.47 10.99 13.59
C LYS A 46 5.88 12.14 12.75
N ALA A 47 6.65 12.63 11.76
CA ALA A 47 6.17 13.68 10.85
C ALA A 47 4.92 13.25 10.09
N PHE A 48 4.89 12.00 9.60
CA PHE A 48 3.71 11.44 8.95
C PHE A 48 2.51 11.38 9.90
N ALA A 49 2.67 10.83 11.10
CA ALA A 49 1.61 10.70 12.09
C ALA A 49 1.06 12.07 12.54
N ASN A 50 1.93 13.06 12.73
CA ASN A 50 1.53 14.43 13.08
C ASN A 50 0.66 15.09 11.99
N ASN A 51 0.95 14.83 10.71
CA ASN A 51 0.24 15.45 9.60
C ASN A 51 -1.06 14.72 9.23
N TYR A 52 -1.06 13.38 9.34
CA TYR A 52 -2.12 12.55 8.78
C TYR A 52 -2.85 11.70 9.82
N GLY A 53 -2.34 11.63 11.04
CA GLY A 53 -2.92 10.86 12.14
C GLY A 53 -2.33 9.46 12.27
N GLY A 54 -2.87 8.73 13.25
CA GLY A 54 -2.39 7.40 13.61
C GLY A 54 -1.23 7.41 14.60
N ARG A 55 -0.81 6.24 15.04
CA ARG A 55 0.32 6.04 15.97
C ARG A 55 1.65 5.89 15.23
N VAL A 56 2.74 6.10 15.92
CA VAL A 56 4.08 5.76 15.42
C VAL A 56 4.42 4.36 15.93
N TYR A 57 4.77 3.46 15.01
CA TYR A 57 5.30 2.14 15.37
C TYR A 57 6.81 2.21 15.52
N GLU A 58 7.34 1.65 16.61
CA GLU A 58 8.78 1.65 16.87
C GLU A 58 9.55 0.61 16.03
N LYS A 59 8.86 -0.48 15.65
CA LYS A 59 9.43 -1.57 14.86
C LYS A 59 8.44 -2.02 13.80
N LEU A 60 8.97 -2.53 12.68
CA LEU A 60 8.16 -3.09 11.60
C LEU A 60 7.31 -4.26 12.08
N GLU A 61 7.86 -5.10 12.97
CA GLU A 61 7.16 -6.24 13.56
C GLU A 61 5.93 -5.81 14.36
N ASN A 62 5.93 -4.62 14.96
CA ASN A 62 4.77 -4.10 15.67
C ASN A 62 3.61 -3.80 14.70
N VAL A 63 3.90 -3.32 13.48
CA VAL A 63 2.88 -3.15 12.43
C VAL A 63 2.28 -4.51 12.05
N MET A 64 3.15 -5.52 11.87
CA MET A 64 2.73 -6.86 11.46
C MET A 64 1.91 -7.57 12.54
N ALA A 65 2.27 -7.37 13.81
CA ALA A 65 1.58 -7.97 14.95
C ALA A 65 0.28 -7.27 15.36
N ASP A 66 0.04 -6.04 14.88
CA ASP A 66 -1.15 -5.28 15.28
C ASP A 66 -2.42 -5.85 14.64
N PRO A 67 -3.37 -6.40 15.44
CA PRO A 67 -4.60 -6.97 14.91
C PRO A 67 -5.58 -5.91 14.35
N GLU A 68 -5.36 -4.65 14.66
CA GLU A 68 -6.17 -3.56 14.14
C GLU A 68 -5.76 -3.16 12.72
N VAL A 69 -4.56 -3.49 12.27
CA VAL A 69 -4.09 -3.22 10.91
C VAL A 69 -4.57 -4.31 9.96
N GLU A 70 -5.36 -3.92 8.96
CA GLU A 70 -5.89 -4.83 7.93
C GLU A 70 -5.08 -4.77 6.64
N LEU A 71 -4.55 -3.57 6.31
CA LEU A 71 -3.77 -3.35 5.09
C LEU A 71 -2.48 -2.60 5.41
N VAL A 72 -1.40 -3.05 4.83
CA VAL A 72 -0.10 -2.35 4.83
C VAL A 72 0.07 -1.63 3.50
N ILE A 73 0.29 -0.31 3.57
CA ILE A 73 0.70 0.50 2.42
C ILE A 73 2.21 0.60 2.47
N ASN A 74 2.88 -0.12 1.55
CA ASN A 74 4.32 -0.23 1.49
C ASN A 74 4.91 0.82 0.54
N LEU A 75 5.48 1.86 1.12
CA LEU A 75 6.12 2.99 0.43
C LEU A 75 7.63 3.04 0.69
N THR A 76 8.22 1.92 1.06
CA THR A 76 9.65 1.79 1.35
C THR A 76 10.51 1.98 0.09
N SER A 77 11.80 1.74 0.19
CA SER A 77 12.68 1.71 -0.97
C SER A 77 12.42 0.48 -1.86
N HIS A 78 12.74 0.58 -3.14
CA HIS A 78 12.56 -0.48 -4.14
C HIS A 78 13.11 -1.85 -3.69
N HIS A 79 14.24 -1.82 -2.97
CA HIS A 79 14.90 -3.05 -2.49
C HIS A 79 14.17 -3.70 -1.32
N ALA A 80 13.44 -2.91 -0.52
CA ALA A 80 12.70 -3.41 0.64
C ALA A 80 11.25 -3.82 0.30
N HIS A 81 10.73 -3.49 -0.90
CA HIS A 81 9.34 -3.76 -1.26
C HIS A 81 8.96 -5.23 -1.09
N ALA A 82 9.78 -6.15 -1.61
CA ALA A 82 9.47 -7.58 -1.57
C ALA A 82 9.51 -8.13 -0.14
N GLU A 83 10.48 -7.72 0.66
CA GLU A 83 10.64 -8.16 2.04
C GLU A 83 9.47 -7.69 2.91
N VAL A 84 9.20 -6.38 2.93
CA VAL A 84 8.12 -5.78 3.73
C VAL A 84 6.75 -6.32 3.30
N SER A 85 6.52 -6.44 1.99
CA SER A 85 5.27 -7.03 1.47
C SER A 85 5.12 -8.50 1.89
N SER A 86 6.20 -9.29 1.85
CA SER A 86 6.18 -10.68 2.30
C SER A 86 5.81 -10.79 3.78
N MET A 87 6.42 -9.96 4.64
CA MET A 87 6.12 -9.94 6.08
C MET A 87 4.64 -9.63 6.33
N ALA A 88 4.09 -8.63 5.63
CA ALA A 88 2.69 -8.26 5.78
C ALA A 88 1.74 -9.38 5.30
N LEU A 89 2.00 -9.98 4.13
CA LEU A 89 1.20 -11.09 3.60
C LEU A 89 1.23 -12.32 4.52
N ILE A 90 2.41 -12.66 5.08
CA ILE A 90 2.56 -13.76 6.05
C ILE A 90 1.78 -13.47 7.34
N ALA A 91 1.75 -12.20 7.78
CA ALA A 91 0.97 -11.75 8.93
C ALA A 91 -0.55 -11.68 8.64
N GLY A 92 -1.00 -12.12 7.47
CA GLY A 92 -2.42 -12.12 7.10
C GLY A 92 -2.97 -10.74 6.76
N LYS A 93 -2.12 -9.78 6.41
CA LYS A 93 -2.54 -8.43 6.06
C LYS A 93 -2.59 -8.27 4.54
N HIS A 94 -3.56 -7.48 4.06
CA HIS A 94 -3.55 -7.01 2.68
C HIS A 94 -2.35 -6.10 2.44
N VAL A 95 -1.91 -5.98 1.19
CA VAL A 95 -0.78 -5.12 0.82
C VAL A 95 -1.12 -4.27 -0.39
N HIS A 96 -0.83 -2.98 -0.30
CA HIS A 96 -0.65 -2.09 -1.43
C HIS A 96 0.80 -1.61 -1.46
N SER A 97 1.54 -1.96 -2.50
CA SER A 97 2.95 -1.58 -2.63
C SER A 97 3.14 -0.50 -3.69
N GLU A 98 4.07 0.40 -3.47
CA GLU A 98 4.58 1.24 -4.54
C GLU A 98 5.33 0.41 -5.58
N LYS A 99 5.47 1.01 -6.77
CA LYS A 99 6.22 0.41 -7.87
C LYS A 99 7.75 0.51 -7.63
N PRO A 100 8.52 -0.45 -8.09
CA PRO A 100 8.12 -1.75 -8.62
C PRO A 100 7.67 -2.70 -7.50
N LEU A 101 6.81 -3.67 -7.82
CA LEU A 101 6.36 -4.69 -6.86
C LEU A 101 7.56 -5.40 -6.20
N SER A 102 8.56 -5.70 -7.01
CA SER A 102 9.85 -6.25 -6.60
C SER A 102 10.91 -5.91 -7.64
N THR A 103 12.18 -6.00 -7.25
CA THR A 103 13.32 -5.83 -8.16
C THR A 103 13.72 -7.13 -8.88
N LYS A 104 13.17 -8.28 -8.43
CA LYS A 104 13.41 -9.59 -9.02
C LYS A 104 12.08 -10.27 -9.33
N ARG A 105 12.01 -10.91 -10.51
CA ARG A 105 10.80 -11.61 -10.96
C ARG A 105 10.38 -12.73 -10.01
N GLU A 106 11.36 -13.45 -9.47
CA GLU A 106 11.14 -14.57 -8.54
C GLU A 106 10.47 -14.10 -7.26
N ASP A 107 10.88 -12.95 -6.73
CA ASP A 107 10.29 -12.39 -5.52
C ASP A 107 8.86 -11.91 -5.79
N GLY A 108 8.60 -11.30 -6.97
CA GLY A 108 7.25 -10.94 -7.37
C GLY A 108 6.30 -12.15 -7.46
N LYS A 109 6.77 -13.28 -8.00
CA LYS A 109 5.99 -14.52 -8.02
C LYS A 109 5.68 -15.05 -6.62
N LYS A 110 6.68 -15.07 -5.73
CA LYS A 110 6.49 -15.48 -4.33
C LYS A 110 5.46 -14.62 -3.61
N LEU A 111 5.44 -13.31 -3.87
CA LEU A 111 4.44 -12.40 -3.28
C LEU A 111 3.01 -12.78 -3.72
N LEU A 112 2.81 -13.12 -5.00
CA LEU A 112 1.51 -13.58 -5.49
C LEU A 112 1.08 -14.89 -4.83
N GLU A 113 1.99 -15.86 -4.73
CA GLU A 113 1.76 -17.14 -4.06
C GLU A 113 1.42 -16.96 -2.56
N LEU A 114 2.14 -16.05 -1.87
CA LEU A 114 1.86 -15.71 -0.47
C LEU A 114 0.49 -15.07 -0.29
N ALA A 115 0.11 -14.16 -1.17
CA ALA A 115 -1.20 -13.52 -1.13
C ALA A 115 -2.34 -14.53 -1.32
N GLU A 116 -2.21 -15.44 -2.29
CA GLU A 116 -3.17 -16.50 -2.54
C GLU A 116 -3.26 -17.47 -1.36
N LYS A 117 -2.10 -17.98 -0.89
CA LYS A 117 -2.02 -18.91 0.25
C LYS A 117 -2.67 -18.36 1.51
N ASN A 118 -2.44 -17.08 1.83
CA ASN A 118 -2.97 -16.45 3.04
C ASN A 118 -4.34 -15.80 2.81
N LYS A 119 -4.92 -15.91 1.60
CA LYS A 119 -6.24 -15.36 1.24
C LYS A 119 -6.34 -13.84 1.47
N VAL A 120 -5.24 -13.13 1.23
CA VAL A 120 -5.15 -11.68 1.31
C VAL A 120 -4.94 -11.06 -0.07
N ARG A 121 -5.20 -9.78 -0.20
CA ARG A 121 -5.05 -9.06 -1.46
C ARG A 121 -3.68 -8.40 -1.54
N LEU A 122 -3.08 -8.46 -2.73
CA LEU A 122 -1.87 -7.76 -3.08
C LEU A 122 -2.17 -6.85 -4.27
N SER A 123 -1.86 -5.59 -4.16
CA SER A 123 -1.93 -4.61 -5.24
C SER A 123 -0.64 -3.80 -5.33
N CYS A 124 -0.38 -3.24 -6.50
CA CYS A 124 0.83 -2.45 -6.74
C CYS A 124 0.53 -1.26 -7.65
N SER A 125 1.13 -0.13 -7.35
CA SER A 125 1.21 1.00 -8.29
C SER A 125 2.03 0.59 -9.54
N PRO A 126 1.91 1.29 -10.70
CA PRO A 126 1.23 2.57 -10.87
C PRO A 126 -0.27 2.41 -11.08
N PHE A 127 -1.02 3.39 -10.61
CA PHE A 127 -2.47 3.49 -10.86
C PHE A 127 -2.80 4.41 -12.04
N THR A 128 -1.79 4.99 -12.68
CA THR A 128 -1.95 5.95 -13.79
C THR A 128 -2.78 5.41 -14.96
N PHE A 129 -2.72 4.09 -15.21
CA PHE A 129 -3.54 3.43 -16.23
C PHE A 129 -5.06 3.49 -15.94
N LEU A 130 -5.48 3.80 -14.73
CA LEU A 130 -6.88 4.04 -14.38
C LEU A 130 -7.33 5.47 -14.71
N GLY A 131 -6.40 6.36 -15.05
CA GLY A 131 -6.69 7.73 -15.42
C GLY A 131 -7.49 7.82 -16.73
N GLU A 132 -8.28 8.87 -16.85
CA GLU A 132 -9.23 9.09 -17.95
C GLU A 132 -8.55 9.04 -19.33
N SER A 133 -7.38 9.69 -19.46
CA SER A 133 -6.61 9.70 -20.70
C SER A 133 -6.12 8.30 -21.11
N GLN A 134 -5.59 7.51 -20.16
CA GLN A 134 -5.13 6.15 -20.42
C GLN A 134 -6.30 5.20 -20.75
N GLN A 135 -7.44 5.37 -20.08
CA GLN A 135 -8.65 4.60 -20.40
C GLN A 135 -9.20 4.98 -21.76
N THR A 136 -9.13 6.24 -22.17
CA THR A 136 -9.50 6.70 -23.50
C THR A 136 -8.58 6.06 -24.56
N VAL A 137 -7.26 6.12 -24.38
CA VAL A 137 -6.29 5.48 -25.30
C VAL A 137 -6.57 3.98 -25.40
N ARG A 138 -6.77 3.29 -24.29
CA ARG A 138 -7.11 1.86 -24.27
C ARG A 138 -8.37 1.57 -25.10
N LYS A 139 -9.42 2.39 -24.90
CA LYS A 139 -10.68 2.24 -25.67
C LYS A 139 -10.46 2.44 -27.16
N VAL A 140 -9.75 3.47 -27.57
CA VAL A 140 -9.48 3.79 -28.97
C VAL A 140 -8.69 2.68 -29.67
N ILE A 141 -7.70 2.08 -28.98
CA ILE A 141 -6.96 0.90 -29.49
C ILE A 141 -7.90 -0.31 -29.60
N HIS A 142 -8.68 -0.58 -28.57
CA HIS A 142 -9.58 -1.72 -28.54
C HIS A 142 -10.69 -1.64 -29.62
N ASP A 143 -11.16 -0.45 -29.89
CA ASP A 143 -12.19 -0.17 -30.91
C ASP A 143 -11.60 -0.16 -32.36
N GLY A 144 -10.28 -0.34 -32.51
CA GLY A 144 -9.61 -0.38 -33.82
C GLY A 144 -9.51 0.98 -34.53
N VAL A 145 -9.67 2.09 -33.80
CA VAL A 145 -9.57 3.45 -34.37
C VAL A 145 -8.11 3.81 -34.67
N ILE A 146 -7.20 3.30 -33.85
CA ILE A 146 -5.75 3.30 -34.09
C ILE A 146 -5.22 1.88 -33.97
N GLY A 147 -4.32 1.51 -34.86
CA GLY A 147 -3.75 0.16 -34.94
C GLY A 147 -2.75 -0.14 -33.83
#